data_f75bac94d11da5758cbbfc8bc86d732e
#
_entry.id   f75bac94d11da5758cbbfc8bc86d732e
#
_cell.length_a   1.000
_cell.length_b   1.000
_cell.length_c   1.000
_cell.angle_alpha   90.00
_cell.angle_beta   90.00
_cell.angle_gamma   90.00
#
_symmetry.space_group_name_H-M   'P 1'
#
loop_
_entity.id
_entity.type
_entity.pdbx_description
1 polymer ?
#
loop_
_entity_poly.entity_id
_entity_poly.type
_entity_poly.pdbx_seq_one_letter_code
_entity_poly.pdbx_strand_id
1 'polypeptide(L)' 'MCDVEQYKAIFDRYGGMMRTRQLEEENIFYRKIQKLIQEGYVEKIRYGYYQ' A
#
# COMPACT_ATOMS: atom_id res chain seq x y z
N MET A 1 8.86 16.04 -2.41
CA MET A 1 8.91 14.77 -1.70
C MET A 1 7.72 13.92 -2.02
N CYS A 2 8.00 12.74 -2.47
CA CYS A 2 6.94 11.87 -2.94
C CYS A 2 6.59 10.85 -1.87
N ASP A 3 5.38 10.91 -1.34
CA ASP A 3 4.92 9.92 -0.38
C ASP A 3 4.97 8.51 -0.95
N VAL A 4 4.95 8.41 -2.27
CA VAL A 4 4.97 7.13 -2.96
C VAL A 4 6.23 6.33 -2.66
N GLU A 5 7.38 7.00 -2.58
CA GLU A 5 8.63 6.30 -2.28
C GLU A 5 8.62 5.68 -0.90
N GLN A 6 8.01 6.37 0.06
CA GLN A 6 7.88 5.85 1.41
C GLN A 6 6.99 4.60 1.42
N TYR A 7 5.91 4.62 0.68
CA TYR A 7 5.01 3.47 0.60
C TYR A 7 5.67 2.30 -0.09
N LYS A 8 6.46 2.56 -1.13
CA LYS A 8 7.21 1.50 -1.81
C LYS A 8 8.20 0.84 -0.85
N ALA A 9 8.89 1.65 -0.07
CA ALA A 9 9.85 1.12 0.90
C ALA A 9 9.15 0.26 1.94
N ILE A 10 7.98 0.68 2.39
CA ILE A 10 7.18 -0.09 3.33
C ILE A 10 6.76 -1.42 2.72
N PHE A 11 6.26 -1.38 1.49
CA PHE A 11 5.86 -2.60 0.79
C PHE A 11 7.03 -3.55 0.59
N ASP A 12 8.20 -3.01 0.26
CA ASP A 12 9.41 -3.83 0.09
C ASP A 12 9.79 -4.54 1.38
N ARG A 13 9.61 -3.89 2.51
CA ARG A 13 9.89 -4.49 3.81
C ARG A 13 8.99 -5.68 4.10
N TYR A 14 7.82 -5.71 3.49
CA TYR A 14 6.87 -6.79 3.65
C TYR A 14 6.89 -7.77 2.47
N GLY A 15 7.94 -7.72 1.68
CA GLY A 15 8.07 -8.63 0.53
C GLY A 15 7.30 -8.20 -0.69
N GLY A 16 6.88 -6.96 -0.77
CA GLY A 16 6.16 -6.42 -1.91
C GLY A 16 4.66 -6.57 -1.86
N MET A 17 4.13 -7.27 -0.84
CA MET A 17 2.71 -7.48 -0.70
C MET A 17 2.28 -7.25 0.73
N MET A 18 1.21 -6.51 0.92
CA MET A 18 0.72 -6.19 2.25
C MET A 18 -0.77 -6.46 2.38
N ARG A 19 -1.17 -6.85 3.58
CA ARG A 19 -2.58 -7.00 3.92
C ARG A 19 -3.13 -5.67 4.44
N THR A 20 -4.45 -5.53 4.40
CA THR A 20 -5.11 -4.34 4.93
C THR A 20 -4.67 -4.05 6.36
N ARG A 21 -4.59 -5.10 7.19
CA ARG A 21 -4.18 -4.95 8.58
C ARG A 21 -2.78 -4.37 8.70
N GLN A 22 -1.85 -4.85 7.87
CA GLN A 22 -0.48 -4.36 7.89
C GLN A 22 -0.41 -2.89 7.45
N LEU A 23 -1.22 -2.54 6.47
CA LEU A 23 -1.29 -1.15 6.01
C LEU A 23 -1.80 -0.23 7.13
N GLU A 24 -2.80 -0.68 7.87
CA GLU A 24 -3.32 0.10 8.99
C GLU A 24 -2.28 0.28 10.08
N GLU A 25 -1.48 -0.75 10.34
CA GLU A 25 -0.40 -0.67 11.32
C GLU A 25 0.65 0.35 10.92
N GLU A 26 0.82 0.56 9.63
CA GLU A 26 1.75 1.55 9.10
C GLU A 26 1.08 2.90 8.87
N ASN A 27 -0.14 3.08 9.37
CA ASN A 27 -0.92 4.30 9.21
C ASN A 27 -1.27 4.61 7.76
N ILE A 28 -1.40 3.58 6.95
CA ILE A 28 -1.86 3.72 5.57
C ILE A 28 -3.30 3.27 5.55
N PHE A 29 -4.22 4.23 5.57
CA PHE A 29 -5.64 3.93 5.65
C PHE A 29 -6.29 3.85 4.28
N TYR A 30 -7.52 3.40 4.25
CA TYR A 30 -8.25 3.11 3.03
C TYR A 30 -8.19 4.24 1.99
N ARG A 31 -8.33 5.47 2.43
CA ARG A 31 -8.26 6.62 1.51
C ARG A 31 -6.95 6.69 0.76
N LYS A 32 -5.85 6.50 1.48
CA LYS A 32 -4.52 6.52 0.87
C LYS A 32 -4.36 5.36 -0.10
N ILE A 33 -4.82 4.19 0.30
CA ILE A 33 -4.74 3.00 -0.54
C ILE A 33 -5.50 3.22 -1.84
N GLN A 34 -6.70 3.75 -1.76
CA GLN A 34 -7.51 4.02 -2.94
C GLN A 34 -6.83 5.02 -3.87
N LYS A 35 -6.22 6.04 -3.32
CA LYS A 35 -5.49 7.02 -4.10
C LYS A 35 -4.29 6.39 -4.81
N LEU A 36 -3.55 5.55 -4.10
CA LEU A 36 -2.39 4.86 -4.68
C LEU A 36 -2.82 3.92 -5.80
N ILE A 37 -3.93 3.24 -5.64
CA ILE A 37 -4.48 2.37 -6.68
C ILE A 37 -4.88 3.20 -7.90
N GLN A 38 -5.55 4.31 -7.67
CA GLN A 38 -5.98 5.20 -8.74
C GLN A 38 -4.81 5.71 -9.57
N GLU A 39 -3.70 5.99 -8.92
CA GLU A 39 -2.52 6.51 -9.59
C GLU A 39 -1.63 5.41 -10.16
N GLY A 40 -1.98 4.16 -9.94
CA GLY A 40 -1.26 3.04 -10.50
C GLY A 40 -0.02 2.60 -9.73
N TYR A 41 0.15 3.08 -8.52
CA TYR A 41 1.30 2.69 -7.70
C TYR A 41 1.08 1.40 -6.92
N VAL A 42 -0.18 1.09 -6.65
CA VAL A 42 -0.54 -0.09 -5.88
C VAL A 42 -1.64 -0.83 -6.62
N GLU A 43 -1.61 -2.15 -6.57
CA GLU A 43 -2.64 -2.98 -7.16
C GLU A 43 -3.30 -3.83 -6.09
N LYS A 44 -4.61 -3.99 -6.21
CA LYS A 44 -5.35 -4.91 -5.37
C LYS A 44 -5.29 -6.30 -6.01
N ILE A 45 -4.59 -7.20 -5.35
CA ILE A 45 -4.41 -8.56 -5.87
C ILE A 45 -5.61 -9.42 -5.55
N ARG A 46 -6.00 -9.39 -4.28
CA ARG A 46 -7.12 -10.15 -3.77
C ARG A 46 -7.82 -9.33 -2.72
N TYR A 47 -8.96 -9.82 -2.29
CA TYR A 47 -9.67 -9.19 -1.20
C TYR A 47 -8.75 -9.08 0.02
N GLY A 48 -8.49 -7.85 0.44
CA GLY A 48 -7.65 -7.58 1.60
C GLY A 48 -6.15 -7.62 1.36
N TYR A 49 -5.69 -7.82 0.11
CA TYR A 49 -4.27 -7.87 -0.22
C TYR A 49 -3.94 -6.84 -1.26
N TYR A 50 -2.79 -6.19 -1.08
CA TYR A 50 -2.32 -5.15 -1.99
C TYR A 50 -0.84 -5.35 -2.29
N GLN A 51 -0.47 -4.94 -3.49
CA GLN A 51 0.91 -5.07 -3.93
C GLN A 51 1.47 -3.74 -4.43
#